data_787361270cafa3462354777627011773
#
_entry.id   787361270cafa3462354777627011773
#
_cell.length_a   1.000
_cell.length_b   1.000
_cell.length_c   1.000
_cell.angle_alpha   90.00
_cell.angle_beta   90.00
_cell.angle_gamma   90.00
#
_symmetry.space_group_name_H-M   'P 1'
#
loop_
_entity.id
_entity.type
_entity.pdbx_description
1 polymer ?
#
loop_
_entity_poly.entity_id
_entity_poly.type
_entity_poly.pdbx_seq_one_letter_code
_entity_poly.pdbx_strand_id
1 'polypeptide(L)'
;MNILTIGNSFSDDMMEYVWDILTDAGVPDVTLGNLYIGGCSLALHADNANNDRPAYDYRVNIDGVWHTTPETPLSAALSSRQWDIVSLQQASHDSGLPETYNGDLDALIAYVRRFQPKARLVWHMTWAYAANSDHGCFPRYHCDQMTMYRCITDAVQTQVQTRGAFDAVIPSGTSIQNARTSSLGDTLNRDGFHLSIPLGRYTAGLTLARTLCGCDLDRIGYKPEGVSAAEQRIAAAAATAAVDTPFAVTPLSL
;
A
#
# COMPACT_ATOMS: atom_id res chain seq x y z
N MET A 1 18.19 2.50 -2.54
CA MET A 1 17.13 1.76 -1.81
C MET A 1 16.23 1.04 -2.80
N ASN A 2 16.05 -0.29 -2.66
CA ASN A 2 15.25 -1.12 -3.55
C ASN A 2 13.98 -1.59 -2.82
N ILE A 3 12.80 -1.17 -3.28
CA ILE A 3 11.50 -1.52 -2.68
C ILE A 3 10.69 -2.31 -3.68
N LEU A 4 10.20 -3.50 -3.31
CA LEU A 4 9.28 -4.31 -4.11
C LEU A 4 7.92 -4.42 -3.42
N THR A 5 6.86 -4.16 -4.15
CA THR A 5 5.50 -4.48 -3.72
C THR A 5 4.96 -5.69 -4.48
N ILE A 6 4.30 -6.58 -3.78
CA ILE A 6 3.55 -7.71 -4.34
C ILE A 6 2.08 -7.46 -4.03
N GLY A 7 1.31 -7.10 -5.05
CA GLY A 7 -0.05 -6.63 -4.82
C GLY A 7 -0.91 -6.53 -6.08
N ASN A 8 -1.74 -5.52 -6.08
CA ASN A 8 -2.76 -5.27 -7.10
C ASN A 8 -2.88 -3.76 -7.38
N SER A 9 -4.03 -3.29 -7.85
CA SER A 9 -4.26 -1.86 -8.12
C SER A 9 -4.06 -0.95 -6.90
N PHE A 10 -4.16 -1.47 -5.69
CA PHE A 10 -3.92 -0.69 -4.47
C PHE A 10 -2.43 -0.47 -4.22
N SER A 11 -1.56 -1.44 -4.52
CA SER A 11 -0.11 -1.18 -4.53
C SER A 11 0.28 -0.23 -5.65
N ASP A 12 -0.37 -0.33 -6.80
CA ASP A 12 -0.14 0.56 -7.94
C ASP A 12 -0.49 2.01 -7.56
N ASP A 13 -1.67 2.22 -6.96
CA ASP A 13 -2.08 3.54 -6.47
C ASP A 13 -1.08 4.12 -5.43
N MET A 14 -0.60 3.29 -4.49
CA MET A 14 0.36 3.73 -3.47
C MET A 14 1.72 4.08 -4.06
N MET A 15 2.20 3.34 -5.07
CA MET A 15 3.57 3.45 -5.58
C MET A 15 3.76 4.59 -6.59
N GLU A 16 2.68 5.19 -7.11
CA GLU A 16 2.70 6.14 -8.23
C GLU A 16 3.73 7.27 -8.07
N TYR A 17 3.73 7.93 -6.92
CA TYR A 17 4.57 9.11 -6.66
C TYR A 17 5.74 8.84 -5.69
N VAL A 18 5.95 7.58 -5.30
CA VAL A 18 6.94 7.23 -4.27
C VAL A 18 8.36 7.56 -4.70
N TRP A 19 8.69 7.37 -5.97
CA TRP A 19 10.03 7.70 -6.47
C TRP A 19 10.34 9.18 -6.30
N ASP A 20 9.44 10.05 -6.72
CA ASP A 20 9.60 11.51 -6.63
C ASP A 20 9.67 11.96 -5.16
N ILE A 21 8.78 11.42 -4.31
CA ILE A 21 8.75 11.74 -2.87
C ILE A 21 10.06 11.36 -2.20
N LEU A 22 10.56 10.14 -2.43
CA LEU A 22 11.80 9.67 -1.80
C LEU A 22 13.04 10.40 -2.32
N THR A 23 13.06 10.71 -3.61
CA THR A 23 14.15 11.49 -4.23
C THR A 23 14.19 12.90 -3.66
N ASP A 24 13.05 13.56 -3.55
CA ASP A 24 12.94 14.90 -2.94
C ASP A 24 13.32 14.89 -1.44
N ALA A 25 13.02 13.79 -0.75
CA ALA A 25 13.44 13.54 0.63
C ALA A 25 14.96 13.28 0.77
N GLY A 26 15.70 13.21 -0.33
CA GLY A 26 17.15 12.96 -0.33
C GLY A 26 17.53 11.50 -0.15
N VAL A 27 16.63 10.55 -0.38
CA VAL A 27 16.94 9.11 -0.34
C VAL A 27 17.72 8.75 -1.62
N PRO A 28 18.96 8.23 -1.51
CA PRO A 28 19.77 7.92 -2.68
C PRO A 28 19.34 6.61 -3.36
N ASP A 29 19.60 6.55 -4.67
CA ASP A 29 19.54 5.32 -5.47
C ASP A 29 18.22 4.54 -5.30
N VAL A 30 17.07 5.24 -5.46
CA VAL A 30 15.74 4.64 -5.33
C VAL A 30 15.41 3.82 -6.57
N THR A 31 15.09 2.55 -6.36
CA THR A 31 14.45 1.69 -7.37
C THR A 31 13.18 1.10 -6.78
N LEU A 32 12.09 1.23 -7.49
CA LEU A 32 10.81 0.67 -7.09
C LEU A 32 10.41 -0.49 -7.99
N GLY A 33 9.82 -1.52 -7.41
CA GLY A 33 9.21 -2.63 -8.14
C GLY A 33 7.76 -2.84 -7.69
N ASN A 34 6.89 -3.20 -8.62
CA ASN A 34 5.51 -3.59 -8.32
C ASN A 34 5.15 -4.84 -9.14
N LEU A 35 4.89 -5.95 -8.46
CA LEU A 35 4.33 -7.17 -9.04
C LEU A 35 2.81 -7.06 -9.00
N TYR A 36 2.24 -6.72 -10.14
CA TYR A 36 0.83 -6.35 -10.28
C TYR A 36 0.00 -7.43 -10.94
N ILE A 37 -1.13 -7.76 -10.29
CA ILE A 37 -2.28 -8.44 -10.90
C ILE A 37 -3.54 -7.75 -10.38
N GLY A 38 -4.44 -7.30 -11.26
CA GLY A 38 -5.70 -6.64 -10.86
C GLY A 38 -6.52 -7.48 -9.89
N GLY A 39 -6.89 -6.92 -8.72
CA GLY A 39 -7.72 -7.58 -7.72
C GLY A 39 -7.11 -8.82 -7.05
N CYS A 40 -5.81 -9.07 -7.22
CA CYS A 40 -5.14 -10.28 -6.70
C CYS A 40 -5.23 -10.39 -5.18
N SER A 41 -5.72 -11.55 -4.72
CA SER A 41 -5.79 -11.91 -3.30
C SER A 41 -4.52 -12.66 -2.85
N LEU A 42 -4.34 -12.79 -1.53
CA LEU A 42 -3.27 -13.63 -0.96
C LEU A 42 -3.32 -15.06 -1.50
N ALA A 43 -4.52 -15.64 -1.59
CA ALA A 43 -4.71 -17.00 -2.12
C ALA A 43 -4.20 -17.12 -3.57
N LEU A 44 -4.50 -16.13 -4.43
CA LEU A 44 -4.03 -16.13 -5.82
C LEU A 44 -2.52 -15.88 -5.90
N HIS A 45 -1.97 -15.01 -5.06
CA HIS A 45 -0.51 -14.83 -4.98
C HIS A 45 0.19 -16.12 -4.54
N ALA A 46 -0.35 -16.82 -3.52
CA ALA A 46 0.19 -18.10 -3.05
C ALA A 46 0.13 -19.19 -4.12
N ASP A 47 -0.99 -19.31 -4.83
CA ASP A 47 -1.14 -20.26 -5.94
C ASP A 47 -0.16 -19.97 -7.08
N ASN A 48 0.01 -18.70 -7.46
CA ASN A 48 0.99 -18.30 -8.46
C ASN A 48 2.44 -18.60 -8.01
N ALA A 49 2.76 -18.36 -6.74
CA ALA A 49 4.07 -18.68 -6.18
C ALA A 49 4.36 -20.18 -6.20
N ASN A 50 3.39 -21.02 -5.77
CA ASN A 50 3.53 -22.47 -5.72
C ASN A 50 3.70 -23.11 -7.10
N ASN A 51 3.09 -22.53 -8.13
CA ASN A 51 3.10 -23.04 -9.51
C ASN A 51 4.07 -22.26 -10.42
N ASP A 52 4.80 -21.30 -9.88
CA ASP A 52 5.72 -20.39 -10.61
C ASP A 52 5.08 -19.79 -11.86
N ARG A 53 3.81 -19.35 -11.77
CA ARG A 53 3.05 -18.87 -12.92
C ARG A 53 3.55 -17.52 -13.40
N PRO A 54 3.75 -17.32 -14.71
CA PRO A 54 4.11 -16.03 -15.30
C PRO A 54 2.87 -15.13 -15.42
N ALA A 55 2.32 -14.71 -14.28
CA ALA A 55 1.00 -14.06 -14.20
C ALA A 55 1.04 -12.56 -13.92
N TYR A 56 2.23 -12.01 -13.61
CA TYR A 56 2.35 -10.63 -13.17
C TYR A 56 2.76 -9.69 -14.30
N ASP A 57 2.20 -8.48 -14.27
CA ASP A 57 2.87 -7.32 -14.83
C ASP A 57 3.95 -6.89 -13.83
N TYR A 58 5.20 -7.14 -14.14
CA TYR A 58 6.32 -6.66 -13.33
C TYR A 58 6.70 -5.26 -13.77
N ARG A 59 6.37 -4.28 -12.95
CA ARG A 59 6.61 -2.86 -13.16
C ARG A 59 7.82 -2.44 -12.35
N VAL A 60 8.79 -1.79 -12.99
CA VAL A 60 9.99 -1.28 -12.32
C VAL A 60 10.15 0.20 -12.64
N ASN A 61 10.33 1.01 -11.60
CA ASN A 61 10.72 2.42 -11.75
C ASN A 61 12.21 2.55 -11.52
N ILE A 62 12.90 3.06 -12.55
CA ILE A 62 14.32 3.41 -12.52
C ILE A 62 14.42 4.86 -12.96
N ASP A 63 15.08 5.69 -12.14
CA ASP A 63 15.28 7.11 -12.43
C ASP A 63 13.98 7.88 -12.77
N GLY A 64 12.89 7.53 -12.09
CA GLY A 64 11.57 8.17 -12.28
C GLY A 64 10.75 7.61 -13.44
N VAL A 65 11.23 6.62 -14.16
CA VAL A 65 10.56 6.05 -15.33
C VAL A 65 10.08 4.62 -15.05
N TRP A 66 8.79 4.39 -15.23
CA TRP A 66 8.19 3.07 -15.10
C TRP A 66 8.36 2.24 -16.39
N HIS A 67 8.85 1.01 -16.24
CA HIS A 67 8.97 0.00 -17.27
C HIS A 67 8.15 -1.23 -16.86
N THR A 68 7.41 -1.83 -17.80
CA THR A 68 6.58 -3.01 -17.52
C THR A 68 7.06 -4.20 -18.33
N THR A 69 7.28 -5.33 -17.66
CA THR A 69 7.51 -6.64 -18.25
C THR A 69 6.31 -7.53 -17.92
N PRO A 70 5.45 -7.86 -18.87
CA PRO A 70 4.30 -8.72 -18.64
C PRO A 70 4.74 -10.17 -18.44
N GLU A 71 3.80 -11.02 -18.04
CA GLU A 71 3.99 -12.48 -17.93
C GLU A 71 5.23 -12.86 -17.11
N THR A 72 5.46 -12.15 -16.00
CA THR A 72 6.61 -12.39 -15.11
C THR A 72 6.20 -13.27 -13.93
N PRO A 73 6.90 -14.37 -13.62
CA PRO A 73 6.67 -15.12 -12.41
C PRO A 73 7.27 -14.40 -11.19
N LEU A 74 6.69 -14.69 -10.02
CA LEU A 74 7.13 -14.10 -8.75
C LEU A 74 8.62 -14.35 -8.47
N SER A 75 9.09 -15.57 -8.77
CA SER A 75 10.49 -15.98 -8.61
C SER A 75 11.46 -15.10 -9.40
N ALA A 76 11.12 -14.77 -10.65
CA ALA A 76 11.96 -13.96 -11.52
C ALA A 76 12.13 -12.54 -10.98
N ALA A 77 11.03 -11.90 -10.58
CA ALA A 77 11.08 -10.55 -10.03
C ALA A 77 11.82 -10.50 -8.67
N LEU A 78 11.57 -11.48 -7.79
CA LEU A 78 12.29 -11.60 -6.53
C LEU A 78 13.79 -11.84 -6.73
N SER A 79 14.18 -12.56 -7.79
CA SER A 79 15.59 -12.85 -8.09
C SER A 79 16.28 -11.76 -8.92
N SER A 80 15.54 -10.80 -9.46
CA SER A 80 16.07 -9.80 -10.39
C SER A 80 17.11 -8.86 -9.78
N ARG A 81 17.02 -8.65 -8.47
CA ARG A 81 17.96 -7.85 -7.66
C ARG A 81 17.84 -8.16 -6.19
N GLN A 82 18.75 -7.59 -5.39
CA GLN A 82 18.58 -7.57 -3.95
C GLN A 82 17.56 -6.48 -3.59
N TRP A 83 16.45 -6.88 -3.01
CA TRP A 83 15.43 -5.98 -2.49
C TRP A 83 15.73 -5.66 -1.02
N ASP A 84 15.75 -4.39 -0.67
CA ASP A 84 15.91 -3.97 0.72
C ASP A 84 14.61 -4.16 1.50
N ILE A 85 13.48 -3.94 0.81
CA ILE A 85 12.14 -4.01 1.37
C ILE A 85 11.23 -4.77 0.41
N VAL A 86 10.43 -5.70 0.95
CA VAL A 86 9.34 -6.35 0.21
C VAL A 86 8.03 -6.12 0.95
N SER A 87 7.04 -5.58 0.26
CA SER A 87 5.70 -5.34 0.79
C SER A 87 4.71 -6.37 0.29
N LEU A 88 3.88 -6.89 1.21
CA LEU A 88 2.70 -7.71 0.91
C LEU A 88 1.44 -6.95 1.30
N GLN A 89 0.32 -7.31 0.69
CA GLN A 89 -1.02 -6.81 1.00
C GLN A 89 -2.10 -7.86 0.72
N GLN A 90 -3.30 -7.65 1.23
CA GLN A 90 -4.48 -8.41 0.81
C GLN A 90 -5.26 -7.65 -0.28
N ALA A 91 -6.07 -8.34 -1.06
CA ALA A 91 -7.05 -7.71 -1.94
C ALA A 91 -8.02 -6.83 -1.13
N SER A 92 -8.39 -5.68 -1.67
CA SER A 92 -9.19 -4.69 -0.93
C SER A 92 -10.51 -5.26 -0.39
N HIS A 93 -11.18 -6.08 -1.18
CA HIS A 93 -12.45 -6.70 -0.81
C HIS A 93 -12.34 -7.80 0.28
N ASP A 94 -11.14 -8.32 0.49
CA ASP A 94 -10.84 -9.36 1.50
C ASP A 94 -10.03 -8.80 2.69
N SER A 95 -9.56 -7.55 2.60
CA SER A 95 -8.60 -6.99 3.54
C SER A 95 -9.11 -6.87 4.99
N GLY A 96 -10.42 -6.80 5.18
CA GLY A 96 -11.07 -6.82 6.50
C GLY A 96 -11.65 -8.18 6.90
N LEU A 97 -11.31 -9.26 6.20
CA LEU A 97 -11.83 -10.61 6.46
C LEU A 97 -10.70 -11.52 6.97
N PRO A 98 -10.55 -11.69 8.30
CA PRO A 98 -9.44 -12.43 8.89
C PRO A 98 -9.25 -13.86 8.36
N GLU A 99 -10.34 -14.53 8.02
CA GLU A 99 -10.33 -15.88 7.47
C GLU A 99 -9.65 -16.03 6.12
N THR A 100 -9.43 -14.91 5.40
CA THR A 100 -8.76 -14.89 4.09
C THR A 100 -7.24 -14.75 4.17
N TYR A 101 -6.70 -14.63 5.39
CA TYR A 101 -5.24 -14.52 5.61
C TYR A 101 -4.55 -15.85 5.88
N ASN A 102 -5.26 -16.84 6.41
CA ASN A 102 -4.88 -18.22 6.76
C ASN A 102 -3.47 -18.66 6.29
N GLY A 103 -3.30 -19.90 5.81
CA GLY A 103 -2.01 -20.46 5.39
C GLY A 103 -1.39 -19.78 4.15
N ASP A 104 -2.16 -19.04 3.36
CA ASP A 104 -1.67 -18.38 2.16
C ASP A 104 -0.68 -17.26 2.48
N LEU A 105 -0.93 -16.49 3.55
CA LEU A 105 0.01 -15.48 4.01
C LEU A 105 1.32 -16.10 4.49
N ASP A 106 1.25 -17.19 5.24
CA ASP A 106 2.45 -17.91 5.74
C ASP A 106 3.26 -18.50 4.58
N ALA A 107 2.59 -19.05 3.57
CA ALA A 107 3.22 -19.54 2.35
C ALA A 107 3.96 -18.43 1.58
N LEU A 108 3.33 -17.26 1.44
CA LEU A 108 3.95 -16.10 0.78
C LEU A 108 5.14 -15.54 1.58
N ILE A 109 5.03 -15.44 2.89
CA ILE A 109 6.16 -15.05 3.76
C ILE A 109 7.34 -15.99 3.54
N ALA A 110 7.11 -17.31 3.61
CA ALA A 110 8.15 -18.31 3.39
C ALA A 110 8.75 -18.23 1.98
N TYR A 111 7.89 -18.00 0.97
CA TYR A 111 8.35 -17.86 -0.41
C TYR A 111 9.24 -16.62 -0.59
N VAL A 112 8.82 -15.45 -0.10
CA VAL A 112 9.64 -14.24 -0.16
C VAL A 112 10.97 -14.44 0.57
N ARG A 113 10.96 -15.01 1.77
CA ARG A 113 12.16 -15.28 2.57
C ARG A 113 13.16 -16.24 1.90
N ARG A 114 12.67 -17.16 1.06
CA ARG A 114 13.52 -18.05 0.26
C ARG A 114 14.39 -17.29 -0.73
N PHE A 115 13.84 -16.25 -1.38
CA PHE A 115 14.55 -15.45 -2.39
C PHE A 115 15.25 -14.23 -1.78
N GLN A 116 14.63 -13.63 -0.77
CA GLN A 116 15.06 -12.38 -0.13
C GLN A 116 15.16 -12.54 1.39
N PRO A 117 16.11 -13.34 1.88
CA PRO A 117 16.21 -13.67 3.31
C PRO A 117 16.54 -12.47 4.21
N LYS A 118 17.14 -11.41 3.64
CA LYS A 118 17.58 -10.20 4.36
C LYS A 118 16.66 -9.01 4.17
N ALA A 119 15.70 -9.07 3.25
CA ALA A 119 14.78 -7.96 3.01
C ALA A 119 13.93 -7.69 4.26
N ARG A 120 13.69 -6.42 4.57
CA ARG A 120 12.64 -6.06 5.50
C ARG A 120 11.29 -6.42 4.87
N LEU A 121 10.48 -7.19 5.59
CA LEU A 121 9.14 -7.54 5.14
C LEU A 121 8.15 -6.56 5.77
N VAL A 122 7.34 -5.90 4.96
CA VAL A 122 6.37 -4.91 5.43
C VAL A 122 4.97 -5.23 4.92
N TRP A 123 3.98 -4.82 5.68
CA TRP A 123 2.57 -5.00 5.31
C TRP A 123 1.96 -3.70 4.84
N HIS A 124 1.38 -3.68 3.66
CA HIS A 124 0.57 -2.56 3.19
C HIS A 124 -0.87 -2.73 3.66
N MET A 125 -1.29 -1.96 4.66
CA MET A 125 -2.65 -1.89 5.12
C MET A 125 -3.46 -0.99 4.19
N THR A 126 -4.33 -1.60 3.40
CA THR A 126 -5.16 -0.92 2.39
C THR A 126 -6.27 -0.09 3.05
N TRP A 127 -6.97 0.71 2.26
CA TRP A 127 -8.01 1.64 2.72
C TRP A 127 -9.42 1.10 2.52
N ALA A 128 -10.36 1.60 3.35
CA ALA A 128 -11.77 1.36 3.16
C ALA A 128 -12.33 2.12 1.94
N TYR A 129 -13.33 1.56 1.31
CA TYR A 129 -14.03 2.18 0.19
C TYR A 129 -14.68 3.51 0.58
N ALA A 130 -14.99 4.35 -0.40
CA ALA A 130 -15.79 5.54 -0.18
C ALA A 130 -17.21 5.17 0.31
N ALA A 131 -17.82 6.07 1.07
CA ALA A 131 -19.15 5.81 1.63
C ALA A 131 -20.24 5.57 0.57
N ASN A 132 -20.04 6.11 -0.64
CA ASN A 132 -20.93 5.94 -1.78
C ASN A 132 -20.48 4.87 -2.78
N SER A 133 -19.54 3.99 -2.41
CA SER A 133 -19.02 2.96 -3.29
C SER A 133 -20.11 1.96 -3.70
N ASP A 134 -20.16 1.65 -5.00
CA ASP A 134 -21.00 0.60 -5.58
C ASP A 134 -20.27 -0.72 -5.83
N HIS A 135 -19.05 -0.86 -5.28
CA HIS A 135 -18.25 -2.07 -5.42
C HIS A 135 -19.00 -3.30 -4.92
N GLY A 136 -19.14 -4.33 -5.76
CA GLY A 136 -19.97 -5.51 -5.51
C GLY A 136 -19.64 -6.31 -4.23
N CYS A 137 -18.45 -6.11 -3.64
CA CYS A 137 -18.06 -6.73 -2.37
C CYS A 137 -18.25 -5.79 -1.15
N PHE A 138 -18.65 -4.54 -1.33
CA PHE A 138 -18.86 -3.61 -0.21
C PHE A 138 -19.97 -4.08 0.77
N PRO A 139 -21.03 -4.79 0.33
CA PRO A 139 -22.00 -5.37 1.24
C PRO A 139 -21.43 -6.34 2.30
N ARG A 140 -20.23 -6.91 2.09
CA ARG A 140 -19.53 -7.72 3.12
C ARG A 140 -19.21 -6.89 4.37
N TYR A 141 -19.14 -5.57 4.22
CA TYR A 141 -18.90 -4.59 5.29
C TYR A 141 -20.15 -3.73 5.54
N HIS A 142 -21.36 -4.26 5.25
CA HIS A 142 -22.65 -3.59 5.42
C HIS A 142 -22.79 -2.29 4.62
N CYS A 143 -22.02 -2.10 3.55
CA CYS A 143 -21.90 -0.84 2.80
C CYS A 143 -21.54 0.34 3.71
N ASP A 144 -20.78 0.09 4.79
CA ASP A 144 -20.38 1.11 5.76
C ASP A 144 -18.85 1.25 5.78
N GLN A 145 -18.40 2.46 5.45
CA GLN A 145 -16.98 2.80 5.34
C GLN A 145 -16.22 2.57 6.65
N MET A 146 -16.80 3.01 7.77
CA MET A 146 -16.13 2.88 9.07
C MET A 146 -16.14 1.44 9.58
N THR A 147 -17.15 0.67 9.25
CA THR A 147 -17.14 -0.78 9.50
C THR A 147 -16.04 -1.46 8.70
N MET A 148 -15.92 -1.16 7.39
CA MET A 148 -14.83 -1.70 6.59
C MET A 148 -13.46 -1.31 7.15
N TYR A 149 -13.25 -0.04 7.52
CA TYR A 149 -12.00 0.43 8.11
C TYR A 149 -11.64 -0.35 9.40
N ARG A 150 -12.59 -0.51 10.31
CA ARG A 150 -12.39 -1.28 11.55
C ARG A 150 -12.07 -2.74 11.27
N CYS A 151 -12.80 -3.39 10.36
CA CYS A 151 -12.49 -4.75 9.96
C CYS A 151 -11.06 -4.87 9.39
N ILE A 152 -10.59 -3.91 8.59
CA ILE A 152 -9.23 -3.90 8.05
C ILE A 152 -8.20 -3.77 9.17
N THR A 153 -8.37 -2.82 10.08
CA THR A 153 -7.44 -2.63 11.20
C THR A 153 -7.39 -3.85 12.11
N ASP A 154 -8.55 -4.43 12.44
CA ASP A 154 -8.65 -5.64 13.26
C ASP A 154 -8.00 -6.86 12.60
N ALA A 155 -8.22 -7.03 11.28
CA ALA A 155 -7.59 -8.10 10.52
C ALA A 155 -6.05 -7.96 10.50
N VAL A 156 -5.52 -6.75 10.30
CA VAL A 156 -4.07 -6.51 10.33
C VAL A 156 -3.49 -6.76 11.71
N GLN A 157 -4.14 -6.29 12.78
CA GLN A 157 -3.67 -6.52 14.14
C GLN A 157 -3.68 -8.01 14.51
N THR A 158 -4.75 -8.73 14.15
CA THR A 158 -4.92 -10.14 14.54
C THR A 158 -4.22 -11.13 13.60
N GLN A 159 -4.09 -10.82 12.31
CA GLN A 159 -3.56 -11.75 11.32
C GLN A 159 -2.13 -11.40 10.89
N VAL A 160 -1.72 -10.15 10.92
CA VAL A 160 -0.40 -9.74 10.43
C VAL A 160 0.58 -9.51 11.58
N GLN A 161 0.23 -8.67 12.55
CA GLN A 161 1.12 -8.34 13.66
C GLN A 161 1.43 -9.55 14.55
N THR A 162 0.45 -10.42 14.79
CA THR A 162 0.62 -11.62 15.62
C THR A 162 1.63 -12.63 15.07
N ARG A 163 1.90 -12.59 13.75
CA ARG A 163 2.90 -13.47 13.12
C ARG A 163 4.35 -13.07 13.43
N GLY A 164 4.60 -11.82 13.84
CA GLY A 164 5.96 -11.34 14.10
C GLY A 164 6.91 -11.38 12.90
N ALA A 165 6.39 -11.56 11.69
CA ALA A 165 7.17 -11.68 10.46
C ALA A 165 7.41 -10.35 9.75
N PHE A 166 6.64 -9.33 10.10
CA PHE A 166 6.64 -8.02 9.46
C PHE A 166 7.36 -6.99 10.34
N ASP A 167 8.29 -6.27 9.73
CA ASP A 167 9.08 -5.22 10.39
C ASP A 167 8.28 -3.92 10.57
N ALA A 168 7.28 -3.69 9.72
CA ALA A 168 6.40 -2.51 9.78
C ALA A 168 5.07 -2.75 9.07
N VAL A 169 4.08 -1.92 9.42
CA VAL A 169 2.82 -1.76 8.68
C VAL A 169 2.83 -0.38 8.03
N ILE A 170 2.55 -0.31 6.74
CA ILE A 170 2.30 0.95 6.02
C ILE A 170 0.81 1.27 6.18
N PRO A 171 0.42 2.23 7.02
CA PRO A 171 -0.98 2.44 7.42
C PRO A 171 -1.75 3.33 6.44
N SER A 172 -1.70 3.01 5.13
CA SER A 172 -2.38 3.81 4.11
C SER A 172 -3.88 3.93 4.37
N GLY A 173 -4.52 2.86 4.88
CA GLY A 173 -5.94 2.90 5.25
C GLY A 173 -6.26 3.94 6.33
N THR A 174 -5.42 4.04 7.35
CA THR A 174 -5.57 5.05 8.40
C THR A 174 -5.27 6.46 7.90
N SER A 175 -4.23 6.60 7.05
CA SER A 175 -3.89 7.89 6.46
C SER A 175 -5.04 8.45 5.61
N ILE A 176 -5.63 7.62 4.74
CA ILE A 176 -6.81 8.02 3.97
C ILE A 176 -8.00 8.35 4.88
N GLN A 177 -8.22 7.58 5.94
CA GLN A 177 -9.31 7.84 6.87
C GLN A 177 -9.09 9.13 7.69
N ASN A 178 -7.84 9.43 8.09
CA ASN A 178 -7.49 10.70 8.72
C ASN A 178 -7.76 11.89 7.79
N ALA A 179 -7.32 11.80 6.52
CA ALA A 179 -7.52 12.85 5.53
C ALA A 179 -9.02 13.13 5.28
N ARG A 180 -9.88 12.11 5.31
CA ARG A 180 -11.34 12.25 5.19
C ARG A 180 -11.97 13.07 6.33
N THR A 181 -11.31 13.19 7.50
CA THR A 181 -11.82 14.01 8.61
C THR A 181 -11.55 15.50 8.44
N SER A 182 -10.71 15.88 7.47
CA SER A 182 -10.39 17.27 7.15
C SER A 182 -11.42 17.92 6.23
N SER A 183 -11.14 19.13 5.77
CA SER A 183 -11.93 19.82 4.74
C SER A 183 -12.03 19.08 3.40
N LEU A 184 -11.22 18.04 3.15
CA LEU A 184 -11.30 17.21 1.95
C LEU A 184 -12.55 16.32 1.94
N GLY A 185 -13.03 15.87 3.12
CA GLY A 185 -14.14 14.93 3.18
C GLY A 185 -13.83 13.62 2.42
N ASP A 186 -14.85 12.95 1.92
CA ASP A 186 -14.74 11.64 1.25
C ASP A 186 -14.49 11.78 -0.27
N THR A 187 -13.43 12.51 -0.66
CA THR A 187 -13.08 12.79 -2.06
C THR A 187 -11.82 12.06 -2.55
N LEU A 188 -11.23 11.22 -1.70
CA LEU A 188 -9.94 10.58 -1.97
C LEU A 188 -10.02 9.32 -2.85
N ASN A 189 -11.21 8.95 -3.32
CA ASN A 189 -11.42 7.86 -4.26
C ASN A 189 -11.99 8.36 -5.59
N ARG A 190 -11.54 7.78 -6.73
CA ARG A 190 -12.01 8.15 -8.07
C ARG A 190 -13.24 7.38 -8.56
N ASP A 191 -13.40 6.13 -8.08
CA ASP A 191 -14.44 5.19 -8.51
C ASP A 191 -15.09 4.48 -7.31
N GLY A 192 -15.01 5.08 -6.15
CA GLY A 192 -15.52 4.53 -4.89
C GLY A 192 -14.55 3.59 -4.16
N PHE A 193 -13.45 3.14 -4.78
CA PHE A 193 -12.48 2.24 -4.13
C PHE A 193 -11.01 2.48 -4.49
N HIS A 194 -10.65 2.79 -5.73
CA HIS A 194 -9.29 3.22 -6.07
C HIS A 194 -9.05 4.67 -5.64
N LEU A 195 -7.80 5.00 -5.32
CA LEU A 195 -7.45 6.36 -4.90
C LEU A 195 -7.59 7.38 -6.01
N SER A 196 -8.00 8.59 -5.64
CA SER A 196 -8.07 9.73 -6.55
C SER A 196 -6.68 10.10 -7.08
N ILE A 197 -6.65 10.60 -8.30
CA ILE A 197 -5.47 11.09 -8.97
C ILE A 197 -5.55 12.62 -9.03
N PRO A 198 -4.58 13.37 -8.49
CA PRO A 198 -3.35 12.88 -7.86
C PRO A 198 -3.41 12.66 -6.36
N LEU A 199 -4.34 13.30 -5.62
CA LEU A 199 -4.26 13.53 -4.17
C LEU A 199 -4.27 12.25 -3.32
N GLY A 200 -5.18 11.33 -3.61
CA GLY A 200 -5.27 10.06 -2.85
C GLY A 200 -4.00 9.22 -3.00
N ARG A 201 -3.49 9.08 -4.23
CA ARG A 201 -2.23 8.39 -4.53
C ARG A 201 -1.05 9.05 -3.82
N TYR A 202 -0.98 10.38 -3.86
CA TYR A 202 0.06 11.14 -3.18
C TYR A 202 0.05 10.93 -1.67
N THR A 203 -1.14 10.93 -1.04
CA THR A 203 -1.31 10.67 0.39
C THR A 203 -0.79 9.28 0.78
N ALA A 204 -1.09 8.25 -0.01
CA ALA A 204 -0.59 6.90 0.22
C ALA A 204 0.94 6.81 0.02
N GLY A 205 1.49 7.48 -0.98
CA GLY A 205 2.94 7.57 -1.22
C GLY A 205 3.68 8.23 -0.06
N LEU A 206 3.16 9.35 0.47
CA LEU A 206 3.71 10.01 1.67
C LEU A 206 3.69 9.07 2.89
N THR A 207 2.62 8.29 3.05
CA THR A 207 2.51 7.31 4.15
C THR A 207 3.60 6.25 4.05
N LEU A 208 3.87 5.73 2.85
CA LEU A 208 4.97 4.80 2.62
C LEU A 208 6.32 5.44 2.97
N ALA A 209 6.61 6.64 2.45
CA ALA A 209 7.87 7.34 2.69
C ALA A 209 8.10 7.59 4.18
N ARG A 210 7.09 8.06 4.91
CA ARG A 210 7.16 8.25 6.36
C ARG A 210 7.41 6.94 7.11
N THR A 211 6.69 5.87 6.73
CA THR A 211 6.82 4.55 7.38
C THR A 211 8.19 3.92 7.18
N LEU A 212 8.71 3.96 5.96
CA LEU A 212 9.91 3.18 5.61
C LEU A 212 11.21 3.95 5.86
N CYS A 213 11.19 5.27 5.66
CA CYS A 213 12.38 6.12 5.70
C CYS A 213 12.38 7.12 6.85
N GLY A 214 11.27 7.27 7.59
CA GLY A 214 11.15 8.27 8.64
C GLY A 214 11.20 9.71 8.12
N CYS A 215 10.88 9.92 6.84
CA CYS A 215 10.92 11.23 6.22
C CYS A 215 10.10 12.26 7.00
N ASP A 216 10.65 13.45 7.15
CA ASP A 216 9.92 14.61 7.65
C ASP A 216 9.06 15.17 6.51
N LEU A 217 7.76 14.86 6.54
CA LEU A 217 6.85 15.18 5.45
C LEU A 217 6.60 16.69 5.28
N ASP A 218 6.82 17.49 6.31
CA ASP A 218 6.72 18.96 6.23
C ASP A 218 7.86 19.56 5.40
N ARG A 219 8.94 18.80 5.17
CA ARG A 219 10.10 19.21 4.39
C ARG A 219 10.06 18.69 2.95
N ILE A 220 9.07 17.89 2.59
CA ILE A 220 8.90 17.39 1.21
C ILE A 220 8.40 18.55 0.34
N GLY A 221 9.23 18.97 -0.60
CA GLY A 221 8.91 20.02 -1.57
C GLY A 221 8.10 19.50 -2.75
N TYR A 222 8.30 18.21 -3.11
CA TYR A 222 7.58 17.58 -4.21
C TYR A 222 6.09 17.47 -3.92
N LYS A 223 5.30 17.83 -4.89
CA LYS A 223 3.86 17.52 -4.97
C LYS A 223 3.46 17.33 -6.43
N PRO A 224 2.58 16.38 -6.75
CA PRO A 224 2.10 16.18 -8.09
C PRO A 224 1.37 17.43 -8.62
N GLU A 225 1.38 17.59 -9.94
CA GLU A 225 0.54 18.60 -10.60
C GLU A 225 -0.93 18.37 -10.20
N GLY A 226 -1.66 19.46 -9.95
CA GLY A 226 -3.05 19.44 -9.48
C GLY A 226 -3.23 19.34 -7.97
N VAL A 227 -2.18 19.09 -7.18
CA VAL A 227 -2.24 19.15 -5.70
C VAL A 227 -1.90 20.58 -5.25
N SER A 228 -2.82 21.22 -4.54
CA SER A 228 -2.60 22.53 -3.92
C SER A 228 -1.70 22.43 -2.67
N ALA A 229 -1.14 23.56 -2.23
CA ALA A 229 -0.36 23.60 -1.00
C ALA A 229 -1.19 23.26 0.26
N ALA A 230 -2.49 23.54 0.26
CA ALA A 230 -3.37 23.17 1.36
C ALA A 230 -3.60 21.64 1.40
N GLU A 231 -3.87 21.02 0.26
CA GLU A 231 -4.03 19.57 0.15
C GLU A 231 -2.73 18.82 0.49
N GLN A 232 -1.57 19.35 0.07
CA GLN A 232 -0.26 18.79 0.46
C GLN A 232 -0.11 18.76 1.98
N ARG A 233 -0.42 19.85 2.68
CA ARG A 233 -0.35 19.89 4.16
C ARG A 233 -1.31 18.89 4.81
N ILE A 234 -2.54 18.76 4.30
CA ILE A 234 -3.49 17.77 4.81
C ILE A 234 -2.96 16.36 4.59
N ALA A 235 -2.46 16.05 3.40
CA ALA A 235 -1.89 14.73 3.08
C ALA A 235 -0.69 14.38 3.98
N ALA A 236 0.23 15.34 4.20
CA ALA A 236 1.38 15.16 5.08
C ALA A 236 0.95 14.94 6.55
N ALA A 237 0.03 15.75 7.05
CA ALA A 237 -0.52 15.60 8.41
C ALA A 237 -1.24 14.26 8.58
N ALA A 238 -2.05 13.85 7.59
CA ALA A 238 -2.77 12.58 7.60
C ALA A 238 -1.83 11.39 7.65
N ALA A 239 -0.77 11.41 6.83
CA ALA A 239 0.24 10.36 6.77
C ALA A 239 1.08 10.30 8.06
N THR A 240 1.49 11.46 8.60
CA THR A 240 2.24 11.54 9.86
C THR A 240 1.42 10.96 11.02
N ALA A 241 0.18 11.42 11.19
CA ALA A 241 -0.70 10.94 12.24
C ALA A 241 -1.01 9.44 12.12
N ALA A 242 -1.14 8.93 10.88
CA ALA A 242 -1.36 7.50 10.64
C ALA A 242 -0.15 6.66 11.04
N VAL A 243 1.07 7.11 10.78
CA VAL A 243 2.28 6.38 11.20
C VAL A 243 2.44 6.39 12.71
N ASP A 244 2.10 7.49 13.36
CA ASP A 244 2.16 7.60 14.83
C ASP A 244 1.04 6.78 15.51
N THR A 245 -0.12 6.63 14.87
CA THR A 245 -1.28 5.88 15.39
C THR A 245 -1.90 5.00 14.28
N PRO A 246 -1.26 3.84 13.95
CA PRO A 246 -1.58 3.08 12.72
C PRO A 246 -2.99 2.50 12.64
N PHE A 247 -3.65 2.25 13.76
CA PHE A 247 -4.90 1.49 13.83
C PHE A 247 -6.09 2.31 14.36
N ALA A 248 -5.93 3.63 14.49
CA ALA A 248 -6.99 4.50 14.94
C ALA A 248 -7.01 5.81 14.14
N VAL A 249 -8.21 6.31 13.89
CA VAL A 249 -8.40 7.59 13.20
C VAL A 249 -7.97 8.73 14.11
N THR A 250 -7.13 9.60 13.58
CA THR A 250 -6.76 10.88 14.20
C THR A 250 -7.45 12.01 13.42
N PRO A 251 -8.48 12.68 14.00
CA PRO A 251 -9.15 13.77 13.31
C PRO A 251 -8.20 14.95 13.02
N LEU A 252 -8.31 15.51 11.83
CA LEU A 252 -7.52 16.66 11.39
C LEU A 252 -8.39 17.93 11.39
N SER A 253 -7.91 18.97 12.03
CA SER A 253 -8.55 20.29 12.05
C SER A 253 -7.94 21.23 11.00
N LEU A 254 -7.85 20.74 9.72
CA LEU A 254 -7.21 21.43 8.60
C LEU A 254 -8.21 21.67 7.45
#